data_8312323a628bd07c3d471d125f0e3337
#
_entry.id   8312323a628bd07c3d471d125f0e3337
#
_cell.length_a   1.000
_cell.length_b   1.000
_cell.length_c   1.000
_cell.angle_alpha   90.00
_cell.angle_beta   90.00
_cell.angle_gamma   90.00
#
_symmetry.space_group_name_H-M   'P 1'
#
loop_
_entity.id
_entity.type
_entity.pdbx_description
1 polymer ?
#
loop_
_entity_poly.entity_id
_entity_poly.type
_entity_poly.pdbx_seq_one_letter_code
_entity_poly.pdbx_strand_id
1 'polypeptide(L)'
;MDYRDIYKTWLASGALTADEKAELSAISDDLNAQKDRFGAELEFGTAGMRGVLGAGINRMNAYTVARATKGLARYIIGRGEDAMRRGVVVSYDTRRFSTEFAIVSAEVLNSFGIRVYLFENVRPVPVCSFAIRNLNAVAGIMITASHNPKIYNGYKVYGEDGAQMSPEDTAVVVKFIEEEKDYFAPYKKIGITESDIRNADGKTYENITVIGKSLDERYFAAIEKLMLSEDAVRAQRDKMKIVYTPIHGSGYMPVTTMLERMGMPVVTVPEQVNPDPDFSTVRVPNPEEADALSMAVALAKKVNAAVVIGTDPDCDRMGVAVRNDKGEFVLLNGNQTGVLIMDYILRRNRDKGTLPKNAAVVKTIVTTRLANVVAKDYGATVFDVLTGFKFIGEKIKEWEQTHEYTFMFGFEESYGCLSGTHARDKDAVVASMLFAELACFEENEGSSVYDRLQKIYKEYGYFLERAFSFGFTGIDAMDKMNKIMNDIRTSDISSVQGKKVLALSDYLTGVTTKCDGTKEKITLPKSNVLLYTLENDCWMCVRPSGTEPKLKIYLATKEDSFDSAEKDLAAMKDEVVKKFNL
;
A
#
# COMPACT_ATOMS: atom_id res chain seq x y z
N MET A 1 -28.13 -16.42 -13.89
CA MET A 1 -29.38 -15.75 -13.39
C MET A 1 -29.34 -14.31 -13.87
N ASP A 2 -30.47 -13.76 -14.37
CA ASP A 2 -30.52 -12.34 -14.80
C ASP A 2 -30.30 -11.46 -13.55
N TYR A 3 -29.60 -10.34 -13.69
CA TYR A 3 -29.32 -9.41 -12.60
C TYR A 3 -30.60 -8.89 -11.92
N ARG A 4 -31.71 -8.79 -12.67
CA ARG A 4 -33.02 -8.38 -12.14
C ARG A 4 -33.64 -9.44 -11.20
N ASP A 5 -33.40 -10.72 -11.46
CA ASP A 5 -33.84 -11.79 -10.59
C ASP A 5 -33.06 -11.83 -9.29
N ILE A 6 -31.72 -11.58 -9.38
CA ILE A 6 -30.86 -11.45 -8.18
C ILE A 6 -31.30 -10.25 -7.35
N TYR A 7 -31.54 -9.09 -7.96
CA TYR A 7 -32.04 -7.89 -7.29
C TYR A 7 -33.35 -8.17 -6.55
N LYS A 8 -34.34 -8.82 -7.20
CA LYS A 8 -35.61 -9.17 -6.57
C LYS A 8 -35.43 -10.12 -5.39
N THR A 9 -34.56 -11.11 -5.53
CA THR A 9 -34.22 -12.06 -4.47
C THR A 9 -33.64 -11.33 -3.25
N TRP A 10 -32.70 -10.40 -3.49
CA TRP A 10 -32.14 -9.58 -2.41
C TRP A 10 -33.23 -8.72 -1.74
N LEU A 11 -33.97 -7.95 -2.51
CA LEU A 11 -35.01 -7.07 -1.97
C LEU A 11 -36.05 -7.81 -1.13
N ALA A 12 -36.39 -9.05 -1.51
CA ALA A 12 -37.33 -9.91 -0.78
C ALA A 12 -36.71 -10.60 0.45
N SER A 13 -35.40 -10.56 0.61
CA SER A 13 -34.70 -11.26 1.70
C SER A 13 -35.09 -10.70 3.07
N GLY A 14 -35.36 -11.60 4.01
CA GLY A 14 -35.54 -11.27 5.42
C GLY A 14 -34.24 -10.92 6.15
N ALA A 15 -33.07 -11.19 5.54
CA ALA A 15 -31.79 -10.96 6.15
C ALA A 15 -31.34 -9.48 6.07
N LEU A 16 -31.88 -8.71 5.10
CA LEU A 16 -31.51 -7.29 4.93
C LEU A 16 -32.08 -6.43 6.07
N THR A 17 -31.28 -5.46 6.50
CA THR A 17 -31.70 -4.39 7.41
C THR A 17 -32.75 -3.48 6.75
N ALA A 18 -33.43 -2.65 7.55
CA ALA A 18 -34.37 -1.66 7.02
C ALA A 18 -33.72 -0.67 6.07
N ASP A 19 -32.50 -0.22 6.39
CA ASP A 19 -31.73 0.74 5.58
C ASP A 19 -31.30 0.12 4.25
N GLU A 20 -30.81 -1.12 4.23
CA GLU A 20 -30.45 -1.84 3.00
C GLU A 20 -31.67 -2.08 2.10
N LYS A 21 -32.83 -2.39 2.68
CA LYS A 21 -34.09 -2.50 1.93
C LYS A 21 -34.53 -1.17 1.33
N ALA A 22 -34.41 -0.07 2.10
CA ALA A 22 -34.69 1.27 1.61
C ALA A 22 -33.75 1.67 0.47
N GLU A 23 -32.44 1.37 0.61
CA GLU A 23 -31.42 1.59 -0.41
C GLU A 23 -31.76 0.85 -1.72
N LEU A 24 -32.13 -0.43 -1.64
CA LEU A 24 -32.51 -1.21 -2.82
C LEU A 24 -33.86 -0.74 -3.41
N SER A 25 -34.82 -0.37 -2.58
CA SER A 25 -36.12 0.13 -3.04
C SER A 25 -35.96 1.44 -3.81
N ALA A 26 -35.03 2.29 -3.42
CA ALA A 26 -34.74 3.57 -4.10
C ALA A 26 -34.27 3.41 -5.55
N ILE A 27 -33.78 2.22 -5.93
CA ILE A 27 -33.31 1.92 -7.30
C ILE A 27 -34.29 1.01 -8.08
N SER A 28 -35.54 0.85 -7.59
CA SER A 28 -36.54 -0.05 -8.23
C SER A 28 -36.77 0.23 -9.71
N ASP A 29 -36.72 1.48 -10.10
CA ASP A 29 -36.94 1.94 -11.49
C ASP A 29 -35.65 2.27 -12.24
N ASP A 30 -34.48 2.16 -11.59
CA ASP A 30 -33.17 2.43 -12.19
C ASP A 30 -32.45 1.13 -12.58
N LEU A 31 -32.69 0.70 -13.83
CA LEU A 31 -32.09 -0.53 -14.36
C LEU A 31 -30.56 -0.46 -14.45
N ASN A 32 -29.98 0.73 -14.60
CA ASN A 32 -28.51 0.88 -14.63
C ASN A 32 -27.93 0.69 -13.23
N ALA A 33 -28.52 1.29 -12.21
CA ALA A 33 -28.12 1.08 -10.82
C ALA A 33 -28.31 -0.38 -10.39
N GLN A 34 -29.41 -1.04 -10.81
CA GLN A 34 -29.59 -2.48 -10.57
C GLN A 34 -28.51 -3.32 -11.25
N LYS A 35 -28.21 -3.05 -12.51
CA LYS A 35 -27.16 -3.75 -13.26
C LYS A 35 -25.77 -3.53 -12.66
N ASP A 36 -25.47 -2.32 -12.21
CA ASP A 36 -24.20 -1.99 -11.55
C ASP A 36 -24.00 -2.78 -10.24
N ARG A 37 -25.08 -3.01 -9.46
CA ARG A 37 -25.02 -3.72 -8.19
C ARG A 37 -25.14 -5.24 -8.29
N PHE A 38 -25.77 -5.76 -9.35
CA PHE A 38 -26.16 -7.17 -9.47
C PHE A 38 -25.73 -7.81 -10.80
N GLY A 39 -25.14 -7.06 -11.72
CA GLY A 39 -24.72 -7.56 -13.04
C GLY A 39 -23.45 -8.38 -13.05
N ALA A 40 -22.63 -8.22 -12.03
CA ALA A 40 -21.42 -9.02 -11.78
C ALA A 40 -21.19 -9.17 -10.28
N GLU A 41 -20.51 -10.21 -9.86
CA GLU A 41 -20.05 -10.35 -8.47
C GLU A 41 -18.86 -9.44 -8.19
N LEU A 42 -18.71 -8.97 -6.94
CA LEU A 42 -17.51 -8.26 -6.52
C LEU A 42 -16.31 -9.21 -6.61
N GLU A 43 -15.35 -8.85 -7.45
CA GLU A 43 -14.19 -9.68 -7.72
C GLU A 43 -13.30 -9.79 -6.47
N PHE A 44 -12.90 -11.01 -6.14
CA PHE A 44 -11.80 -11.27 -5.21
C PHE A 44 -10.51 -11.34 -6.03
N GLY A 45 -9.79 -10.20 -6.05
CA GLY A 45 -8.57 -10.04 -6.84
C GLY A 45 -7.39 -10.84 -6.31
N THR A 46 -6.17 -10.37 -6.53
CA THR A 46 -4.93 -11.12 -6.23
C THR A 46 -4.68 -11.40 -4.74
N ALA A 47 -5.31 -10.69 -3.83
CA ALA A 47 -5.18 -10.91 -2.38
C ALA A 47 -6.33 -10.26 -1.60
N GLY A 48 -7.55 -10.27 -2.13
CA GLY A 48 -8.71 -9.69 -1.47
C GLY A 48 -9.65 -8.98 -2.42
N MET A 49 -10.66 -8.32 -1.87
CA MET A 49 -11.67 -7.57 -2.62
C MET A 49 -11.72 -6.11 -2.19
N ARG A 50 -12.13 -5.23 -3.09
CA ARG A 50 -12.35 -3.80 -2.86
C ARG A 50 -13.54 -3.35 -3.68
N GLY A 51 -14.47 -2.63 -3.07
CA GLY A 51 -15.67 -2.16 -3.76
C GLY A 51 -16.33 -0.99 -3.06
N VAL A 52 -17.34 -0.44 -3.73
CA VAL A 52 -18.22 0.57 -3.16
C VAL A 52 -19.10 -0.08 -2.09
N LEU A 53 -19.29 0.62 -0.97
CA LEU A 53 -20.20 0.21 0.11
C LEU A 53 -21.66 0.19 -0.37
N GLY A 54 -22.47 -0.74 0.13
CA GLY A 54 -23.91 -0.80 -0.10
C GLY A 54 -24.46 -2.20 -0.32
N ALA A 55 -25.76 -2.30 -0.49
CA ALA A 55 -26.45 -3.57 -0.76
C ALA A 55 -26.24 -4.04 -2.20
N GLY A 56 -25.94 -5.32 -2.39
CA GLY A 56 -25.74 -5.96 -3.70
C GLY A 56 -24.52 -6.88 -3.76
N ILE A 57 -24.46 -7.72 -4.79
CA ILE A 57 -23.39 -8.70 -4.98
C ILE A 57 -22.08 -8.06 -5.49
N ASN A 58 -22.17 -6.88 -6.11
CA ASN A 58 -21.04 -6.07 -6.57
C ASN A 58 -20.77 -4.91 -5.59
N ARG A 59 -20.94 -5.15 -4.30
CA ARG A 59 -20.75 -4.14 -3.24
C ARG A 59 -20.05 -4.75 -2.04
N MET A 60 -19.34 -3.89 -1.28
CA MET A 60 -18.84 -4.25 0.05
C MET A 60 -19.96 -4.12 1.07
N ASN A 61 -20.33 -5.23 1.68
CA ASN A 61 -21.33 -5.35 2.74
C ASN A 61 -21.06 -6.58 3.61
N ALA A 62 -21.81 -6.74 4.68
CA ALA A 62 -21.66 -7.86 5.62
C ALA A 62 -21.81 -9.24 4.94
N TYR A 63 -22.65 -9.34 3.90
CA TYR A 63 -22.92 -10.61 3.21
C TYR A 63 -21.76 -11.02 2.30
N THR A 64 -21.20 -10.07 1.54
CA THR A 64 -20.03 -10.32 0.68
C THR A 64 -18.78 -10.60 1.52
N VAL A 65 -18.61 -9.91 2.65
CA VAL A 65 -17.54 -10.18 3.63
C VAL A 65 -17.69 -11.55 4.27
N ALA A 66 -18.90 -11.91 4.73
CA ALA A 66 -19.16 -13.24 5.31
C ALA A 66 -18.87 -14.35 4.30
N ARG A 67 -19.32 -14.19 3.03
CA ARG A 67 -19.05 -15.13 1.95
C ARG A 67 -17.56 -15.31 1.68
N ALA A 68 -16.82 -14.22 1.58
CA ALA A 68 -15.35 -14.25 1.41
C ALA A 68 -14.66 -14.95 2.59
N THR A 69 -15.09 -14.65 3.81
CA THR A 69 -14.54 -15.25 5.02
C THR A 69 -14.86 -16.75 5.12
N LYS A 70 -16.02 -17.22 4.66
CA LYS A 70 -16.34 -18.65 4.56
C LYS A 70 -15.40 -19.35 3.60
N GLY A 71 -15.06 -18.73 2.46
CA GLY A 71 -14.07 -19.26 1.52
C GLY A 71 -12.69 -19.40 2.16
N LEU A 72 -12.25 -18.39 2.90
CA LEU A 72 -11.00 -18.43 3.66
C LEU A 72 -11.04 -19.51 4.76
N ALA A 73 -12.16 -19.62 5.49
CA ALA A 73 -12.33 -20.65 6.52
C ALA A 73 -12.20 -22.06 5.95
N ARG A 74 -12.81 -22.34 4.80
CA ARG A 74 -12.69 -23.66 4.12
C ARG A 74 -11.27 -23.95 3.65
N TYR A 75 -10.55 -22.93 3.17
CA TYR A 75 -9.12 -23.06 2.85
C TYR A 75 -8.31 -23.45 4.09
N ILE A 76 -8.53 -22.79 5.24
CA ILE A 76 -7.81 -23.06 6.49
C ILE A 76 -8.14 -24.47 7.02
N ILE A 77 -9.41 -24.89 7.00
CA ILE A 77 -9.84 -26.25 7.38
C ILE A 77 -9.09 -27.30 6.52
N GLY A 78 -8.97 -27.04 5.21
CA GLY A 78 -8.23 -27.92 4.30
C GLY A 78 -6.75 -28.06 4.65
N ARG A 79 -6.18 -27.13 5.43
CA ARG A 79 -4.80 -27.20 5.95
C ARG A 79 -4.67 -27.96 7.29
N GLY A 80 -5.79 -28.40 7.86
CA GLY A 80 -5.85 -29.25 9.04
C GLY A 80 -5.99 -28.53 10.38
N GLU A 81 -6.09 -29.30 11.46
CA GLU A 81 -6.36 -28.81 12.82
C GLU A 81 -5.29 -27.86 13.37
N ASP A 82 -4.03 -28.04 12.97
CA ASP A 82 -2.95 -27.14 13.39
C ASP A 82 -3.18 -25.74 12.83
N ALA A 83 -3.58 -25.61 11.57
CA ALA A 83 -3.90 -24.34 10.95
C ALA A 83 -5.09 -23.65 11.65
N MET A 84 -6.14 -24.40 11.97
CA MET A 84 -7.31 -23.90 12.71
C MET A 84 -6.91 -23.40 14.11
N ARG A 85 -6.00 -24.10 14.81
CA ARG A 85 -5.52 -23.73 16.14
C ARG A 85 -4.60 -22.51 16.12
N ARG A 86 -3.74 -22.37 15.09
CA ARG A 86 -2.89 -21.19 14.88
C ARG A 86 -3.74 -19.95 14.62
N GLY A 87 -4.83 -20.10 13.90
CA GLY A 87 -5.88 -19.10 13.78
C GLY A 87 -5.57 -17.96 12.84
N VAL A 88 -6.43 -16.93 12.86
CA VAL A 88 -6.44 -15.79 11.94
C VAL A 88 -6.40 -14.48 12.73
N VAL A 89 -5.52 -13.56 12.33
CA VAL A 89 -5.54 -12.17 12.82
C VAL A 89 -6.55 -11.37 12.03
N VAL A 90 -7.38 -10.55 12.70
CA VAL A 90 -8.34 -9.65 12.07
C VAL A 90 -8.07 -8.22 12.54
N SER A 91 -7.73 -7.34 11.60
CA SER A 91 -7.47 -5.92 11.80
C SER A 91 -8.35 -5.06 10.88
N TYR A 92 -8.48 -3.79 11.20
CA TYR A 92 -9.34 -2.87 10.47
C TYR A 92 -8.90 -1.42 10.61
N ASP A 93 -9.25 -0.59 9.62
CA ASP A 93 -9.03 0.85 9.59
C ASP A 93 -10.26 1.63 10.10
N THR A 94 -10.25 2.94 9.89
CA THR A 94 -11.27 3.88 10.39
C THR A 94 -12.48 4.05 9.46
N ARG A 95 -12.54 3.33 8.33
CA ARG A 95 -13.59 3.46 7.32
C ARG A 95 -14.95 3.00 7.85
N ARG A 96 -16.00 3.54 7.25
CA ARG A 96 -17.37 3.13 7.54
C ARG A 96 -17.52 1.60 7.40
N PHE A 97 -18.12 0.98 8.39
CA PHE A 97 -18.33 -0.47 8.52
C PHE A 97 -17.07 -1.32 8.71
N SER A 98 -15.86 -0.73 8.86
CA SER A 98 -14.65 -1.55 9.04
C SER A 98 -14.70 -2.40 10.30
N THR A 99 -15.17 -1.86 11.43
CA THR A 99 -15.33 -2.62 12.68
C THR A 99 -16.37 -3.73 12.54
N GLU A 100 -17.51 -3.43 11.93
CA GLU A 100 -18.59 -4.39 11.70
C GLU A 100 -18.13 -5.53 10.79
N PHE A 101 -17.40 -5.24 9.71
CA PHE A 101 -16.85 -6.27 8.81
C PHE A 101 -15.77 -7.12 9.49
N ALA A 102 -14.98 -6.53 10.38
CA ALA A 102 -14.00 -7.27 11.18
C ALA A 102 -14.70 -8.23 12.16
N ILE A 103 -15.77 -7.79 12.84
CA ILE A 103 -16.59 -8.63 13.72
C ILE A 103 -17.28 -9.75 12.94
N VAL A 104 -17.89 -9.45 11.78
CA VAL A 104 -18.47 -10.45 10.89
C VAL A 104 -17.44 -11.51 10.51
N SER A 105 -16.24 -11.09 10.13
CA SER A 105 -15.15 -12.01 9.79
C SER A 105 -14.75 -12.89 10.97
N ALA A 106 -14.64 -12.30 12.15
CA ALA A 106 -14.30 -13.02 13.39
C ALA A 106 -15.37 -14.06 13.77
N GLU A 107 -16.65 -13.69 13.72
CA GLU A 107 -17.76 -14.60 14.03
C GLU A 107 -17.88 -15.73 13.01
N VAL A 108 -17.69 -15.44 11.71
CA VAL A 108 -17.68 -16.48 10.67
C VAL A 108 -16.56 -17.50 10.95
N LEU A 109 -15.33 -17.06 11.15
CA LEU A 109 -14.21 -17.95 11.47
C LEU A 109 -14.46 -18.76 12.74
N ASN A 110 -14.98 -18.11 13.80
CA ASN A 110 -15.38 -18.78 15.04
C ASN A 110 -16.41 -19.88 14.80
N SER A 111 -17.40 -19.63 13.92
CA SER A 111 -18.44 -20.62 13.60
C SER A 111 -17.90 -21.90 12.93
N PHE A 112 -16.71 -21.81 12.31
CA PHE A 112 -15.97 -22.94 11.76
C PHE A 112 -14.97 -23.56 12.74
N GLY A 113 -14.93 -23.11 13.99
CA GLY A 113 -13.99 -23.60 15.02
C GLY A 113 -12.56 -23.10 14.84
N ILE A 114 -12.33 -22.06 14.04
CA ILE A 114 -11.03 -21.47 13.81
C ILE A 114 -10.76 -20.43 14.89
N ARG A 115 -9.55 -20.45 15.48
CA ARG A 115 -9.10 -19.41 16.41
C ARG A 115 -9.01 -18.07 15.70
N VAL A 116 -9.40 -17.00 16.39
CA VAL A 116 -9.33 -15.62 15.89
C VAL A 116 -8.59 -14.72 16.88
N TYR A 117 -7.76 -13.84 16.37
CA TYR A 117 -7.14 -12.75 17.10
C TYR A 117 -7.69 -11.43 16.53
N LEU A 118 -8.69 -10.85 17.20
CA LEU A 118 -9.39 -9.64 16.76
C LEU A 118 -8.80 -8.41 17.47
N PHE A 119 -8.36 -7.41 16.73
CA PHE A 119 -7.89 -6.17 17.34
C PHE A 119 -9.03 -5.43 18.06
N GLU A 120 -8.72 -4.89 19.24
CA GLU A 120 -9.67 -4.14 20.10
C GLU A 120 -10.07 -2.79 19.52
N ASN A 121 -9.27 -2.24 18.61
CA ASN A 121 -9.48 -0.96 17.96
C ASN A 121 -8.74 -0.98 16.61
N VAL A 122 -8.92 0.07 15.81
CA VAL A 122 -8.20 0.25 14.53
C VAL A 122 -6.69 0.05 14.69
N ARG A 123 -6.08 -0.71 13.78
CA ARG A 123 -4.63 -0.88 13.69
C ARG A 123 -4.17 -0.86 12.25
N PRO A 124 -2.96 -0.33 12.00
CA PRO A 124 -2.35 -0.28 10.67
C PRO A 124 -2.11 -1.65 10.04
N VAL A 125 -2.00 -1.64 8.69
CA VAL A 125 -1.54 -2.80 7.92
C VAL A 125 -0.23 -3.40 8.46
N PRO A 126 0.85 -2.64 8.75
CA PRO A 126 2.08 -3.24 9.27
C PRO A 126 1.90 -3.92 10.63
N VAL A 127 1.03 -3.41 11.49
CA VAL A 127 0.74 -4.04 12.78
C VAL A 127 -0.02 -5.35 12.57
N CYS A 128 -0.93 -5.43 11.59
CA CYS A 128 -1.58 -6.67 11.19
C CYS A 128 -0.56 -7.71 10.67
N SER A 129 0.32 -7.31 9.76
CA SER A 129 1.40 -8.15 9.23
C SER A 129 2.33 -8.66 10.34
N PHE A 130 2.74 -7.78 11.25
CA PHE A 130 3.54 -8.14 12.43
C PHE A 130 2.80 -9.13 13.33
N ALA A 131 1.51 -8.90 13.60
CA ALA A 131 0.69 -9.76 14.45
C ALA A 131 0.61 -11.19 13.93
N ILE A 132 0.40 -11.37 12.62
CA ILE A 132 0.36 -12.69 11.98
C ILE A 132 1.65 -13.47 12.28
N ARG A 133 2.79 -12.85 12.07
CA ARG A 133 4.12 -13.44 12.31
C ARG A 133 4.37 -13.68 13.78
N ASN A 134 4.10 -12.69 14.64
CA ASN A 134 4.38 -12.75 16.07
C ASN A 134 3.52 -13.78 16.81
N LEU A 135 2.27 -13.96 16.39
CA LEU A 135 1.34 -14.93 16.95
C LEU A 135 1.40 -16.30 16.25
N ASN A 136 2.24 -16.43 15.21
CA ASN A 136 2.31 -17.62 14.36
C ASN A 136 0.92 -18.00 13.78
N ALA A 137 0.11 -16.98 13.44
CA ALA A 137 -1.19 -17.18 12.83
C ALA A 137 -1.05 -17.73 11.40
N VAL A 138 -2.06 -18.48 10.93
CA VAL A 138 -2.03 -19.10 9.58
C VAL A 138 -2.42 -18.14 8.48
N ALA A 139 -3.12 -17.07 8.83
CA ALA A 139 -3.57 -16.04 7.91
C ALA A 139 -3.90 -14.74 8.67
N GLY A 140 -4.14 -13.68 7.92
CA GLY A 140 -4.67 -12.42 8.44
C GLY A 140 -5.70 -11.80 7.51
N ILE A 141 -6.59 -11.01 8.09
CA ILE A 141 -7.58 -10.19 7.39
C ILE A 141 -7.34 -8.74 7.78
N MET A 142 -7.27 -7.85 6.81
CA MET A 142 -7.27 -6.40 7.03
C MET A 142 -8.46 -5.77 6.30
N ILE A 143 -9.37 -5.18 7.06
CA ILE A 143 -10.52 -4.46 6.51
C ILE A 143 -10.11 -3.03 6.23
N THR A 144 -9.89 -2.71 4.95
CA THR A 144 -9.44 -1.39 4.50
C THR A 144 -9.58 -1.24 2.98
N ALA A 145 -9.76 -0.01 2.52
CA ALA A 145 -9.58 0.36 1.12
C ALA A 145 -8.39 1.34 0.94
N SER A 146 -7.43 1.36 1.90
CA SER A 146 -6.25 2.23 1.86
C SER A 146 -6.67 3.70 1.66
N HIS A 147 -6.11 4.39 0.70
CA HIS A 147 -6.37 5.80 0.37
C HIS A 147 -7.57 6.06 -0.56
N ASN A 148 -8.38 5.04 -0.90
CA ASN A 148 -9.55 5.24 -1.77
C ASN A 148 -10.57 6.21 -1.16
N PRO A 149 -11.44 6.83 -1.98
CA PRO A 149 -12.54 7.67 -1.49
C PRO A 149 -13.42 6.98 -0.43
N LYS A 150 -14.10 7.76 0.39
CA LYS A 150 -14.90 7.30 1.54
C LYS A 150 -15.98 6.27 1.23
N ILE A 151 -16.47 6.26 0.00
CA ILE A 151 -17.51 5.32 -0.44
C ILE A 151 -17.01 3.89 -0.63
N TYR A 152 -15.69 3.66 -0.57
CA TYR A 152 -15.07 2.34 -0.72
C TYR A 152 -14.71 1.73 0.63
N ASN A 153 -14.79 0.40 0.69
CA ASN A 153 -14.09 -0.41 1.68
C ASN A 153 -13.50 -1.64 0.99
N GLY A 154 -12.75 -2.45 1.73
CA GLY A 154 -12.09 -3.63 1.18
C GLY A 154 -11.79 -4.68 2.26
N TYR A 155 -11.34 -5.83 1.78
CA TYR A 155 -11.02 -7.00 2.57
C TYR A 155 -9.72 -7.58 1.99
N LYS A 156 -8.58 -7.31 2.62
CA LYS A 156 -7.28 -7.85 2.22
C LYS A 156 -6.98 -9.12 3.00
N VAL A 157 -6.40 -10.12 2.34
CA VAL A 157 -5.99 -11.38 2.98
C VAL A 157 -4.48 -11.52 2.95
N TYR A 158 -3.92 -11.94 4.07
CA TYR A 158 -2.49 -12.15 4.30
C TYR A 158 -2.22 -13.62 4.60
N GLY A 159 -1.07 -14.11 4.13
CA GLY A 159 -0.56 -15.43 4.44
C GLY A 159 0.14 -15.50 5.80
N GLU A 160 0.56 -16.69 6.18
CA GLU A 160 1.24 -16.97 7.47
C GLU A 160 2.60 -16.27 7.62
N ASP A 161 3.20 -15.82 6.54
CA ASP A 161 4.44 -15.03 6.55
C ASP A 161 4.20 -13.53 6.81
N GLY A 162 2.94 -13.10 6.85
CA GLY A 162 2.55 -11.70 7.04
C GLY A 162 2.55 -10.87 5.75
N ALA A 163 2.86 -11.46 4.59
CA ALA A 163 2.68 -10.84 3.28
C ALA A 163 1.24 -11.04 2.78
N GLN A 164 0.81 -10.22 1.81
CA GLN A 164 -0.44 -10.50 1.10
C GLN A 164 -0.41 -11.92 0.52
N MET A 165 -1.54 -12.63 0.63
CA MET A 165 -1.65 -14.04 0.24
C MET A 165 -1.15 -14.28 -1.19
N SER A 166 -0.47 -15.40 -1.40
CA SER A 166 0.06 -15.79 -2.71
C SER A 166 -1.05 -15.94 -3.75
N PRO A 167 -0.77 -15.77 -5.05
CA PRO A 167 -1.76 -16.02 -6.10
C PRO A 167 -2.30 -17.45 -6.09
N GLU A 168 -1.45 -18.43 -5.77
CA GLU A 168 -1.79 -19.84 -5.70
C GLU A 168 -2.79 -20.11 -4.59
N ASP A 169 -2.52 -19.63 -3.37
CA ASP A 169 -3.42 -19.77 -2.23
C ASP A 169 -4.71 -18.99 -2.45
N THR A 170 -4.60 -17.77 -3.00
CA THR A 170 -5.76 -16.95 -3.35
C THR A 170 -6.69 -17.66 -4.33
N ALA A 171 -6.17 -18.34 -5.34
CA ALA A 171 -6.98 -19.11 -6.28
C ALA A 171 -7.80 -20.23 -5.60
N VAL A 172 -7.24 -20.87 -4.57
CA VAL A 172 -7.96 -21.87 -3.78
C VAL A 172 -9.08 -21.22 -2.95
N VAL A 173 -8.80 -20.07 -2.32
CA VAL A 173 -9.82 -19.31 -1.57
C VAL A 173 -10.95 -18.87 -2.49
N VAL A 174 -10.63 -18.33 -3.67
CA VAL A 174 -11.63 -17.91 -4.68
C VAL A 174 -12.54 -19.05 -5.08
N LYS A 175 -11.97 -20.24 -5.36
CA LYS A 175 -12.77 -21.43 -5.67
C LYS A 175 -13.82 -21.73 -4.57
N PHE A 176 -13.43 -21.65 -3.29
CA PHE A 176 -14.37 -21.87 -2.19
C PHE A 176 -15.40 -20.75 -2.06
N ILE A 177 -15.04 -19.49 -2.37
CA ILE A 177 -15.99 -18.37 -2.43
C ILE A 177 -17.02 -18.60 -3.54
N GLU A 178 -16.58 -19.05 -4.72
CA GLU A 178 -17.46 -19.33 -5.86
C GLU A 178 -18.41 -20.50 -5.63
N GLU A 179 -18.04 -21.47 -4.80
CA GLU A 179 -18.90 -22.59 -4.38
C GLU A 179 -20.01 -22.14 -3.42
N GLU A 180 -19.81 -21.07 -2.65
CA GLU A 180 -20.80 -20.50 -1.75
C GLU A 180 -21.76 -19.60 -2.55
N LYS A 181 -22.92 -20.14 -2.94
CA LYS A 181 -23.89 -19.43 -3.79
C LYS A 181 -24.91 -18.61 -3.00
N ASP A 182 -25.12 -18.94 -1.71
CA ASP A 182 -26.07 -18.24 -0.87
C ASP A 182 -25.38 -17.13 -0.05
N TYR A 183 -25.59 -15.88 -0.45
CA TYR A 183 -25.06 -14.71 0.26
C TYR A 183 -25.61 -14.59 1.69
N PHE A 184 -26.80 -15.16 1.94
CA PHE A 184 -27.49 -15.10 3.22
C PHE A 184 -27.32 -16.39 4.04
N ALA A 185 -26.48 -17.33 3.57
CA ALA A 185 -26.23 -18.58 4.29
C ALA A 185 -25.82 -18.29 5.75
N PRO A 186 -26.52 -18.89 6.72
CA PRO A 186 -26.33 -18.58 8.13
C PRO A 186 -24.96 -19.04 8.64
N TYR A 187 -24.48 -18.37 9.67
CA TYR A 187 -23.34 -18.78 10.51
C TYR A 187 -23.69 -18.51 11.97
N LYS A 188 -23.01 -19.18 12.90
CA LYS A 188 -23.24 -18.99 14.34
C LYS A 188 -22.71 -17.62 14.75
N LYS A 189 -23.61 -16.70 15.08
CA LYS A 189 -23.29 -15.42 15.70
C LYS A 189 -23.23 -15.58 17.21
N ILE A 190 -22.20 -15.02 17.84
CA ILE A 190 -22.11 -14.92 19.30
C ILE A 190 -22.47 -13.53 19.81
N GLY A 191 -22.72 -12.59 18.88
CA GLY A 191 -23.25 -11.26 19.18
C GLY A 191 -22.23 -10.31 19.79
N ILE A 192 -20.96 -10.44 19.44
CA ILE A 192 -19.92 -9.47 19.84
C ILE A 192 -20.22 -8.12 19.18
N THR A 193 -20.08 -7.07 19.96
CA THR A 193 -20.23 -5.68 19.53
C THR A 193 -18.91 -4.92 19.61
N GLU A 194 -18.83 -3.75 19.00
CA GLU A 194 -17.68 -2.86 19.14
C GLU A 194 -17.35 -2.53 20.60
N SER A 195 -18.38 -2.32 21.44
CA SER A 195 -18.19 -2.04 22.86
C SER A 195 -17.59 -3.22 23.64
N ASP A 196 -17.81 -4.45 23.18
CA ASP A 196 -17.27 -5.66 23.83
C ASP A 196 -15.78 -5.84 23.57
N ILE A 197 -15.29 -5.39 22.43
CA ILE A 197 -13.88 -5.51 22.05
C ILE A 197 -13.04 -4.29 22.45
N ARG A 198 -13.63 -3.12 22.60
CA ARG A 198 -12.93 -1.87 22.93
C ARG A 198 -12.26 -1.94 24.30
N ASN A 199 -10.94 -1.70 24.34
CA ASN A 199 -10.11 -1.81 25.56
C ASN A 199 -10.19 -3.18 26.25
N ALA A 200 -10.34 -4.25 25.47
CA ALA A 200 -10.56 -5.61 25.96
C ALA A 200 -9.37 -6.55 25.67
N ASP A 201 -8.16 -6.01 25.56
CA ASP A 201 -6.92 -6.79 25.31
C ASP A 201 -6.81 -7.99 26.27
N GLY A 202 -6.66 -9.19 25.71
CA GLY A 202 -6.62 -10.46 26.43
C GLY A 202 -7.98 -11.12 26.70
N LYS A 203 -9.11 -10.43 26.50
CA LYS A 203 -10.45 -11.04 26.68
C LYS A 203 -10.75 -12.05 25.58
N THR A 204 -11.39 -13.14 25.93
CA THR A 204 -11.72 -14.22 24.98
C THR A 204 -13.23 -14.49 24.97
N TYR A 205 -13.78 -14.65 23.77
CA TYR A 205 -15.16 -15.04 23.48
C TYR A 205 -15.13 -16.29 22.60
N GLU A 206 -15.45 -17.46 23.15
CA GLU A 206 -15.27 -18.75 22.46
C GLU A 206 -13.85 -18.91 21.88
N ASN A 207 -13.68 -18.90 20.55
CA ASN A 207 -12.39 -18.98 19.88
C ASN A 207 -11.81 -17.60 19.49
N ILE A 208 -12.49 -16.49 19.83
CA ILE A 208 -12.05 -15.13 19.52
C ILE A 208 -11.33 -14.54 20.72
N THR A 209 -10.05 -14.28 20.58
CA THR A 209 -9.24 -13.55 21.57
C THR A 209 -9.04 -12.11 21.08
N VAL A 210 -9.41 -11.15 21.91
CA VAL A 210 -9.16 -9.73 21.64
C VAL A 210 -7.69 -9.45 21.88
N ILE A 211 -7.05 -8.76 20.94
CA ILE A 211 -5.63 -8.35 21.01
C ILE A 211 -5.51 -6.83 20.89
N GLY A 212 -4.49 -6.25 21.49
CA GLY A 212 -4.32 -4.80 21.51
C GLY A 212 -2.98 -4.39 22.07
N LYS A 213 -2.98 -3.63 23.16
CA LYS A 213 -1.81 -3.00 23.76
C LYS A 213 -0.63 -3.95 23.99
N SER A 214 -0.86 -5.16 24.42
CA SER A 214 0.20 -6.14 24.67
C SER A 214 0.95 -6.53 23.40
N LEU A 215 0.28 -6.52 22.24
CA LEU A 215 0.90 -6.75 20.95
C LEU A 215 1.56 -5.49 20.41
N ASP A 216 0.93 -4.31 20.59
CA ASP A 216 1.51 -3.03 20.20
C ASP A 216 2.88 -2.81 20.85
N GLU A 217 3.04 -3.14 22.16
CA GLU A 217 4.33 -3.06 22.85
C GLU A 217 5.42 -3.93 22.21
N ARG A 218 5.06 -5.14 21.75
CA ARG A 218 6.00 -6.01 21.04
C ARG A 218 6.38 -5.47 19.66
N TYR A 219 5.42 -4.86 18.97
CA TYR A 219 5.66 -4.20 17.69
C TYR A 219 6.60 -3.01 17.87
N PHE A 220 6.33 -2.11 18.83
CA PHE A 220 7.20 -0.97 19.13
C PHE A 220 8.62 -1.42 19.49
N ALA A 221 8.75 -2.41 20.36
CA ALA A 221 10.07 -2.94 20.74
C ALA A 221 10.83 -3.57 19.54
N ALA A 222 10.12 -4.04 18.51
CA ALA A 222 10.75 -4.55 17.31
C ALA A 222 11.27 -3.41 16.41
N ILE A 223 10.47 -2.34 16.23
CA ILE A 223 10.83 -1.24 15.33
C ILE A 223 11.81 -0.24 15.97
N GLU A 224 11.80 -0.05 17.29
CA GLU A 224 12.80 0.74 18.01
C GLU A 224 14.23 0.32 17.69
N LYS A 225 14.47 -0.97 17.47
CA LYS A 225 15.80 -1.53 17.12
C LYS A 225 16.30 -1.07 15.76
N LEU A 226 15.44 -0.48 14.94
CA LEU A 226 15.78 0.03 13.62
C LEU A 226 16.31 1.48 13.65
N MET A 227 16.28 2.13 14.82
CA MET A 227 16.86 3.46 15.00
C MET A 227 18.37 3.44 14.79
N LEU A 228 18.87 4.44 14.07
CA LEU A 228 20.25 4.53 13.64
C LEU A 228 21.03 5.71 14.27
N SER A 229 20.38 6.71 14.85
CA SER A 229 21.02 7.93 15.36
C SER A 229 20.28 8.53 16.55
N GLU A 230 20.12 7.76 17.64
CA GLU A 230 19.47 8.23 18.87
C GLU A 230 20.12 9.50 19.45
N ASP A 231 21.44 9.66 19.29
CA ASP A 231 22.19 10.84 19.67
C ASP A 231 21.75 12.09 18.90
N ALA A 232 21.50 11.94 17.59
CA ALA A 232 21.01 13.03 16.77
C ALA A 232 19.61 13.46 17.19
N VAL A 233 18.72 12.52 17.45
CA VAL A 233 17.37 12.81 17.95
C VAL A 233 17.45 13.54 19.28
N ARG A 234 18.28 13.06 20.21
CA ARG A 234 18.47 13.69 21.53
C ARG A 234 18.95 15.13 21.43
N ALA A 235 19.84 15.45 20.49
CA ALA A 235 20.37 16.79 20.27
C ALA A 235 19.33 17.77 19.69
N GLN A 236 18.32 17.25 18.98
CA GLN A 236 17.27 18.05 18.34
C GLN A 236 15.93 18.07 19.09
N ARG A 237 15.80 17.29 20.14
CA ARG A 237 14.58 17.10 20.92
C ARG A 237 13.83 18.39 21.28
N ASP A 238 14.55 19.40 21.75
CA ASP A 238 13.98 20.69 22.21
C ASP A 238 14.02 21.78 21.14
N LYS A 239 14.58 21.50 19.98
CA LYS A 239 14.81 22.47 18.89
C LYS A 239 13.92 22.23 17.68
N MET A 240 13.78 20.96 17.27
CA MET A 240 13.01 20.57 16.10
C MET A 240 11.58 20.19 16.49
N LYS A 241 10.61 20.62 15.65
CA LYS A 241 9.21 20.18 15.74
C LYS A 241 8.82 19.46 14.48
N ILE A 242 8.03 18.42 14.66
CA ILE A 242 7.40 17.64 13.58
C ILE A 242 5.89 17.85 13.70
N VAL A 243 5.24 18.14 12.57
CA VAL A 243 3.77 18.08 12.49
C VAL A 243 3.37 16.78 11.86
N TYR A 244 2.44 16.09 12.49
CA TYR A 244 1.91 14.82 12.02
C TYR A 244 0.39 14.87 11.82
N THR A 245 -0.09 14.24 10.77
CA THR A 245 -1.52 13.97 10.55
C THR A 245 -1.75 12.53 10.14
N PRO A 246 -2.64 11.79 10.82
CA PRO A 246 -3.11 10.47 10.40
C PRO A 246 -4.14 10.55 9.26
N ILE A 247 -4.56 11.72 8.85
CA ILE A 247 -5.66 11.95 7.90
C ILE A 247 -6.90 11.10 8.31
N HIS A 248 -7.31 11.21 9.59
CA HIS A 248 -8.38 10.42 10.22
C HIS A 248 -8.16 8.89 10.26
N GLY A 249 -6.96 8.40 9.91
CA GLY A 249 -6.64 6.99 9.79
C GLY A 249 -6.14 6.32 11.08
N SER A 250 -5.76 5.06 10.96
CA SER A 250 -5.29 4.20 12.06
C SER A 250 -3.88 4.53 12.56
N GLY A 251 -3.17 5.43 11.87
CA GLY A 251 -1.79 5.78 12.20
C GLY A 251 -1.61 6.67 13.43
N TYR A 252 -2.69 7.31 13.95
CA TYR A 252 -2.55 8.28 15.05
C TYR A 252 -1.77 7.71 16.24
N MET A 253 -2.30 6.67 16.84
CA MET A 253 -1.69 6.07 18.05
C MET A 253 -0.28 5.53 17.76
N PRO A 254 -0.05 4.67 16.76
CA PRO A 254 1.26 4.05 16.61
C PRO A 254 2.36 5.03 16.18
N VAL A 255 2.07 5.99 15.31
CA VAL A 255 3.07 6.98 14.85
C VAL A 255 3.42 7.94 15.98
N THR A 256 2.42 8.50 16.68
CA THR A 256 2.69 9.43 17.81
C THR A 256 3.43 8.72 18.94
N THR A 257 3.01 7.50 19.29
CA THR A 257 3.70 6.70 20.30
C THR A 257 5.16 6.44 19.93
N MET A 258 5.44 6.10 18.67
CA MET A 258 6.81 5.83 18.24
C MET A 258 7.67 7.10 18.27
N LEU A 259 7.16 8.23 17.77
CA LEU A 259 7.86 9.52 17.80
C LEU A 259 8.12 9.98 19.25
N GLU A 260 7.16 9.80 20.15
CA GLU A 260 7.33 10.11 21.58
C GLU A 260 8.38 9.21 22.24
N ARG A 261 8.38 7.90 21.94
CA ARG A 261 9.39 6.95 22.47
C ARG A 261 10.81 7.29 22.03
N MET A 262 10.99 7.72 20.79
CA MET A 262 12.30 8.20 20.34
C MET A 262 12.66 9.58 20.93
N GLY A 263 11.75 10.23 21.63
CA GLY A 263 11.97 11.50 22.31
C GLY A 263 11.73 12.73 21.43
N MET A 264 11.00 12.60 20.31
CA MET A 264 10.64 13.72 19.43
C MET A 264 9.27 14.27 19.78
N PRO A 265 9.16 15.57 20.13
CA PRO A 265 7.87 16.21 20.31
C PRO A 265 7.12 16.28 18.96
N VAL A 266 5.92 15.73 18.92
CA VAL A 266 5.06 15.76 17.76
C VAL A 266 3.87 16.70 18.00
N VAL A 267 3.58 17.54 17.00
CA VAL A 267 2.38 18.40 16.98
C VAL A 267 1.40 17.80 15.99
N THR A 268 0.24 17.40 16.45
CA THR A 268 -0.78 16.78 15.58
C THR A 268 -1.81 17.80 15.09
N VAL A 269 -2.41 17.55 13.92
CA VAL A 269 -3.52 18.35 13.38
C VAL A 269 -4.80 17.98 14.12
N PRO A 270 -5.33 18.83 15.02
CA PRO A 270 -6.41 18.45 15.93
C PRO A 270 -7.68 17.97 15.22
N GLU A 271 -7.96 18.55 14.05
CA GLU A 271 -9.15 18.24 13.25
C GLU A 271 -9.06 16.86 12.57
N GLN A 272 -7.85 16.27 12.47
CA GLN A 272 -7.59 15.01 11.74
C GLN A 272 -7.16 13.84 12.62
N VAL A 273 -7.01 14.04 13.95
CA VAL A 273 -6.52 12.98 14.86
C VAL A 273 -7.58 11.92 15.17
N ASN A 274 -8.85 12.33 15.21
CA ASN A 274 -9.92 11.40 15.50
C ASN A 274 -10.33 10.61 14.26
N PRO A 275 -10.64 9.33 14.41
CA PRO A 275 -11.28 8.54 13.35
C PRO A 275 -12.53 9.24 12.81
N ASP A 276 -12.56 9.44 11.51
CA ASP A 276 -13.71 9.97 10.79
C ASP A 276 -13.92 9.15 9.51
N PRO A 277 -14.96 8.31 9.45
CA PRO A 277 -15.21 7.43 8.31
C PRO A 277 -15.57 8.19 7.02
N ASP A 278 -15.92 9.48 7.14
CA ASP A 278 -16.22 10.35 6.01
C ASP A 278 -14.99 11.14 5.53
N PHE A 279 -13.86 11.09 6.25
CA PHE A 279 -12.65 11.87 5.93
C PHE A 279 -12.97 13.34 5.62
N SER A 280 -13.80 13.97 6.47
CA SER A 280 -14.51 15.24 6.19
C SER A 280 -13.60 16.42 5.88
N THR A 281 -12.32 16.36 6.29
CA THR A 281 -11.35 17.45 6.09
C THR A 281 -10.58 17.35 4.78
N VAL A 282 -10.75 16.26 4.00
CA VAL A 282 -10.00 16.02 2.76
C VAL A 282 -10.91 15.45 1.68
N ARG A 283 -10.59 15.71 0.43
CA ARG A 283 -11.31 15.13 -0.71
C ARG A 283 -11.07 13.63 -0.83
N VAL A 284 -9.82 13.21 -0.63
CA VAL A 284 -9.36 11.82 -0.65
C VAL A 284 -8.28 11.69 0.42
N PRO A 285 -8.32 10.67 1.28
CA PRO A 285 -7.33 10.49 2.35
C PRO A 285 -6.02 9.88 1.83
N ASN A 286 -5.39 10.56 0.88
CA ASN A 286 -4.16 10.12 0.22
C ASN A 286 -3.03 11.12 0.50
N PRO A 287 -1.97 10.74 1.24
CA PRO A 287 -0.86 11.64 1.56
C PRO A 287 0.00 12.03 0.35
N GLU A 288 -0.24 11.45 -0.84
CA GLU A 288 0.34 11.90 -2.11
C GLU A 288 -0.26 13.22 -2.60
N GLU A 289 -1.50 13.52 -2.16
CA GLU A 289 -2.24 14.71 -2.58
C GLU A 289 -1.88 15.92 -1.69
N ALA A 290 -1.51 17.04 -2.32
CA ALA A 290 -1.20 18.27 -1.60
C ALA A 290 -2.36 18.76 -0.71
N ASP A 291 -3.60 18.55 -1.15
CA ASP A 291 -4.81 18.86 -0.41
C ASP A 291 -4.87 18.12 0.93
N ALA A 292 -4.52 16.84 0.95
CA ALA A 292 -4.57 16.03 2.16
C ALA A 292 -3.59 16.50 3.26
N LEU A 293 -2.47 17.10 2.88
CA LEU A 293 -1.45 17.64 3.81
C LEU A 293 -1.60 19.16 4.06
N SER A 294 -2.55 19.82 3.43
CA SER A 294 -2.67 21.29 3.49
C SER A 294 -2.83 21.84 4.91
N MET A 295 -3.66 21.20 5.75
CA MET A 295 -3.86 21.58 7.15
C MET A 295 -2.59 21.39 7.98
N ALA A 296 -1.88 20.27 7.75
CA ALA A 296 -0.63 19.98 8.44
C ALA A 296 0.48 20.97 8.05
N VAL A 297 0.57 21.35 6.77
CA VAL A 297 1.50 22.38 6.29
C VAL A 297 1.15 23.76 6.89
N ALA A 298 -0.14 24.10 6.97
CA ALA A 298 -0.57 25.36 7.60
C ALA A 298 -0.19 25.39 9.10
N LEU A 299 -0.43 24.29 9.81
CA LEU A 299 -0.03 24.15 11.21
C LEU A 299 1.49 24.22 11.37
N ALA A 300 2.26 23.54 10.49
CA ALA A 300 3.71 23.54 10.52
C ALA A 300 4.31 24.94 10.34
N LYS A 301 3.74 25.77 9.47
CA LYS A 301 4.11 27.20 9.34
C LYS A 301 3.87 27.96 10.65
N LYS A 302 2.71 27.73 11.28
CA LYS A 302 2.31 28.42 12.53
C LYS A 302 3.21 28.07 13.71
N VAL A 303 3.60 26.78 13.86
CA VAL A 303 4.41 26.31 14.98
C VAL A 303 5.91 26.30 14.69
N ASN A 304 6.31 26.75 13.50
CA ASN A 304 7.66 26.72 12.98
C ASN A 304 8.27 25.32 12.99
N ALA A 305 7.54 24.33 12.47
CA ALA A 305 8.04 22.96 12.34
C ALA A 305 9.02 22.84 11.18
N ALA A 306 9.92 21.86 11.25
CA ALA A 306 10.87 21.52 10.20
C ALA A 306 10.28 20.55 9.16
N VAL A 307 9.44 19.62 9.64
CA VAL A 307 8.90 18.49 8.85
C VAL A 307 7.41 18.36 9.07
N VAL A 308 6.69 18.00 8.01
CA VAL A 308 5.31 17.52 8.02
C VAL A 308 5.31 16.06 7.60
N ILE A 309 4.61 15.22 8.35
CA ILE A 309 4.37 13.80 8.04
C ILE A 309 2.87 13.57 8.00
N GLY A 310 2.38 12.84 6.99
CA GLY A 310 1.01 12.38 6.91
C GLY A 310 0.95 10.92 6.49
N THR A 311 -0.02 10.16 7.03
CA THR A 311 -0.22 8.74 6.67
C THR A 311 -1.63 8.50 6.16
N ASP A 312 -1.80 7.53 5.26
CA ASP A 312 -3.10 7.12 4.77
C ASP A 312 -3.90 6.31 5.82
N PRO A 313 -5.19 6.01 5.58
CA PRO A 313 -6.06 5.41 6.60
C PRO A 313 -5.57 4.10 7.20
N ASP A 314 -4.93 3.23 6.43
CA ASP A 314 -4.35 1.97 6.91
C ASP A 314 -2.84 2.07 7.21
N CYS A 315 -2.31 3.30 7.18
CA CYS A 315 -0.96 3.67 7.60
C CYS A 315 0.14 2.77 7.00
N ASP A 316 -0.02 2.45 5.71
CA ASP A 316 0.99 1.75 4.93
C ASP A 316 1.78 2.69 4.01
N ARG A 317 1.34 3.97 3.85
CA ARG A 317 1.97 5.02 3.07
C ARG A 317 2.23 6.26 3.90
N MET A 318 3.36 6.91 3.61
CA MET A 318 3.79 8.14 4.28
C MET A 318 4.09 9.24 3.27
N GLY A 319 3.33 10.34 3.32
CA GLY A 319 3.65 11.58 2.62
C GLY A 319 4.40 12.54 3.53
N VAL A 320 5.34 13.29 2.97
CA VAL A 320 6.14 14.27 3.71
C VAL A 320 6.24 15.59 3.00
N ALA A 321 6.31 16.67 3.78
CA ALA A 321 6.73 17.98 3.29
C ALA A 321 7.87 18.53 4.16
N VAL A 322 8.86 19.11 3.49
CA VAL A 322 10.06 19.69 4.12
C VAL A 322 10.26 21.13 3.64
N ARG A 323 11.01 21.93 4.38
CA ARG A 323 11.34 23.30 3.96
C ARG A 323 12.43 23.28 2.89
N ASN A 324 12.21 24.05 1.81
CA ASN A 324 13.22 24.34 0.81
C ASN A 324 14.16 25.46 1.27
N ASP A 325 15.11 25.83 0.44
CA ASP A 325 16.09 26.93 0.65
C ASP A 325 15.46 28.32 0.85
N LYS A 326 14.20 28.51 0.44
CA LYS A 326 13.40 29.72 0.66
C LYS A 326 12.56 29.66 1.93
N GLY A 327 12.61 28.55 2.68
CA GLY A 327 11.79 28.32 3.86
C GLY A 327 10.34 27.92 3.57
N GLU A 328 10.00 27.62 2.31
CA GLU A 328 8.67 27.17 1.91
C GLU A 328 8.56 25.64 2.02
N PHE A 329 7.39 25.14 2.40
CA PHE A 329 7.14 23.71 2.40
C PHE A 329 6.94 23.18 0.98
N VAL A 330 7.71 22.14 0.63
CA VAL A 330 7.57 21.38 -0.61
C VAL A 330 7.25 19.92 -0.28
N LEU A 331 6.27 19.35 -0.98
CA LEU A 331 5.97 17.93 -0.88
C LEU A 331 7.06 17.13 -1.61
N LEU A 332 7.55 16.10 -0.93
CA LEU A 332 8.41 15.09 -1.56
C LEU A 332 7.53 13.97 -2.13
N ASN A 333 7.85 13.51 -3.33
CA ASN A 333 7.18 12.35 -3.89
C ASN A 333 7.75 11.04 -3.29
N GLY A 334 7.10 9.90 -3.57
CA GLY A 334 7.49 8.61 -3.00
C GLY A 334 8.90 8.18 -3.40
N ASN A 335 9.35 8.51 -4.62
CA ASN A 335 10.72 8.24 -5.07
C ASN A 335 11.75 9.05 -4.27
N GLN A 336 11.51 10.34 -4.08
CA GLN A 336 12.38 11.23 -3.30
C GLN A 336 12.47 10.78 -1.83
N THR A 337 11.31 10.51 -1.21
CA THR A 337 11.23 10.04 0.16
C THR A 337 11.92 8.69 0.33
N GLY A 338 11.67 7.74 -0.58
CA GLY A 338 12.29 6.42 -0.55
C GLY A 338 13.81 6.47 -0.71
N VAL A 339 14.33 7.27 -1.65
CA VAL A 339 15.78 7.44 -1.85
C VAL A 339 16.44 8.10 -0.64
N LEU A 340 15.80 9.11 -0.03
CA LEU A 340 16.33 9.76 1.17
C LEU A 340 16.45 8.82 2.37
N ILE A 341 15.40 8.01 2.63
CA ILE A 341 15.44 7.02 3.71
C ILE A 341 16.47 5.93 3.40
N MET A 342 16.51 5.43 2.17
CA MET A 342 17.50 4.44 1.72
C MET A 342 18.93 4.94 1.91
N ASP A 343 19.22 6.15 1.41
CA ASP A 343 20.52 6.80 1.56
C ASP A 343 20.89 6.94 3.04
N TYR A 344 19.97 7.39 3.86
CA TYR A 344 20.18 7.51 5.30
C TYR A 344 20.53 6.17 5.95
N ILE A 345 19.76 5.12 5.68
CA ILE A 345 20.01 3.78 6.23
C ILE A 345 21.39 3.26 5.82
N LEU A 346 21.72 3.34 4.54
CA LEU A 346 22.98 2.83 4.02
C LEU A 346 24.17 3.64 4.54
N ARG A 347 24.07 4.98 4.55
CA ARG A 347 25.08 5.90 5.08
C ARG A 347 25.37 5.65 6.55
N ARG A 348 24.32 5.60 7.38
CA ARG A 348 24.52 5.40 8.82
C ARG A 348 25.09 4.04 9.16
N ASN A 349 24.67 2.97 8.47
CA ASN A 349 25.27 1.66 8.66
C ASN A 349 26.74 1.63 8.18
N ARG A 350 27.06 2.27 7.07
CA ARG A 350 28.47 2.41 6.63
C ARG A 350 29.30 3.16 7.65
N ASP A 351 28.85 4.31 8.14
CA ASP A 351 29.57 5.15 9.09
C ASP A 351 29.82 4.45 10.44
N LYS A 352 28.89 3.58 10.84
CA LYS A 352 29.03 2.73 12.04
C LYS A 352 29.82 1.44 11.80
N GLY A 353 30.20 1.12 10.57
CA GLY A 353 30.83 -0.15 10.22
C GLY A 353 29.91 -1.37 10.34
N THR A 354 28.59 -1.17 10.33
CA THR A 354 27.56 -2.21 10.44
C THR A 354 26.88 -2.57 9.13
N LEU A 355 27.27 -1.91 8.01
CA LEU A 355 26.70 -2.22 6.71
C LEU A 355 27.14 -3.62 6.25
N PRO A 356 26.21 -4.56 6.03
CA PRO A 356 26.54 -5.90 5.59
C PRO A 356 27.18 -5.89 4.19
N LYS A 357 28.12 -6.80 3.94
CA LYS A 357 28.73 -6.94 2.60
C LYS A 357 27.76 -7.37 1.52
N ASN A 358 26.69 -8.05 1.91
CA ASN A 358 25.60 -8.50 1.06
C ASN A 358 24.32 -7.64 1.26
N ALA A 359 24.48 -6.36 1.58
CA ALA A 359 23.36 -5.44 1.75
C ALA A 359 22.51 -5.37 0.47
N ALA A 360 21.20 -5.45 0.62
CA ALA A 360 20.26 -5.42 -0.47
C ALA A 360 19.12 -4.41 -0.26
N VAL A 361 18.78 -3.74 -1.34
CA VAL A 361 17.61 -2.86 -1.47
C VAL A 361 16.66 -3.46 -2.50
N VAL A 362 15.36 -3.40 -2.26
CA VAL A 362 14.35 -3.90 -3.20
C VAL A 362 13.42 -2.77 -3.61
N LYS A 363 13.16 -2.63 -4.92
CA LYS A 363 12.22 -1.64 -5.44
C LYS A 363 11.41 -2.21 -6.61
N THR A 364 10.35 -1.52 -7.01
CA THR A 364 9.61 -1.97 -8.19
C THR A 364 10.26 -1.50 -9.49
N ILE A 365 9.92 -2.17 -10.59
CA ILE A 365 10.40 -1.82 -11.96
C ILE A 365 9.98 -0.42 -12.41
N VAL A 366 9.02 0.22 -11.73
CA VAL A 366 8.55 1.60 -12.01
C VAL A 366 8.99 2.61 -10.95
N THR A 367 9.81 2.17 -10.00
CA THR A 367 10.44 3.02 -8.99
C THR A 367 11.76 3.57 -9.52
N THR A 368 12.16 4.76 -9.06
CA THR A 368 13.29 5.52 -9.59
C THR A 368 14.59 4.74 -9.71
N ARG A 369 15.30 4.94 -10.83
CA ARG A 369 16.66 4.42 -11.02
C ARG A 369 17.73 5.19 -10.21
N LEU A 370 17.40 6.35 -9.64
CA LEU A 370 18.27 7.04 -8.71
C LEU A 370 18.68 6.13 -7.54
N ALA A 371 17.78 5.26 -7.08
CA ALA A 371 18.09 4.27 -6.05
C ALA A 371 19.23 3.33 -6.44
N ASN A 372 19.32 2.93 -7.72
CA ASN A 372 20.37 2.03 -8.19
C ASN A 372 21.77 2.69 -8.11
N VAL A 373 21.87 3.96 -8.51
CA VAL A 373 23.15 4.66 -8.50
C VAL A 373 23.59 5.02 -7.08
N VAL A 374 22.67 5.48 -6.24
CA VAL A 374 22.97 5.79 -4.84
C VAL A 374 23.37 4.52 -4.05
N ALA A 375 22.60 3.44 -4.14
CA ALA A 375 22.89 2.20 -3.42
C ALA A 375 24.23 1.58 -3.84
N LYS A 376 24.59 1.69 -5.13
CA LYS A 376 25.87 1.20 -5.66
C LYS A 376 27.07 1.84 -4.97
N ASP A 377 27.02 3.12 -4.66
CA ASP A 377 28.12 3.82 -3.97
C ASP A 377 28.36 3.33 -2.53
N TYR A 378 27.32 2.76 -1.93
CA TYR A 378 27.43 2.07 -0.65
C TYR A 378 27.82 0.59 -0.79
N GLY A 379 27.94 0.05 -2.02
CA GLY A 379 28.20 -1.36 -2.29
C GLY A 379 26.96 -2.25 -2.06
N ALA A 380 25.77 -1.67 -1.95
CA ALA A 380 24.54 -2.43 -1.81
C ALA A 380 23.98 -2.84 -3.18
N THR A 381 23.39 -4.04 -3.25
CA THR A 381 22.74 -4.58 -4.45
C THR A 381 21.28 -4.13 -4.49
N VAL A 382 20.82 -3.64 -5.65
CA VAL A 382 19.41 -3.29 -5.87
C VAL A 382 18.73 -4.36 -6.69
N PHE A 383 17.56 -4.81 -6.22
CA PHE A 383 16.70 -5.78 -6.88
C PHE A 383 15.42 -5.11 -7.35
N ASP A 384 15.14 -5.22 -8.64
CA ASP A 384 13.87 -4.80 -9.22
C ASP A 384 12.86 -5.94 -9.17
N VAL A 385 11.64 -5.64 -8.68
CA VAL A 385 10.51 -6.59 -8.64
C VAL A 385 9.30 -5.98 -9.37
N LEU A 386 8.28 -6.78 -9.64
CA LEU A 386 7.01 -6.27 -10.18
C LEU A 386 6.33 -5.33 -9.16
N THR A 387 5.43 -4.48 -9.65
CA THR A 387 4.61 -3.60 -8.81
C THR A 387 3.73 -4.39 -7.85
N GLY A 388 3.75 -4.00 -6.59
CA GLY A 388 3.05 -4.63 -5.49
C GLY A 388 4.02 -5.11 -4.42
N PHE A 389 3.81 -4.61 -3.21
CA PHE A 389 4.75 -4.81 -2.09
C PHE A 389 4.95 -6.28 -1.71
N LYS A 390 4.00 -7.16 -2.06
CA LYS A 390 4.14 -8.61 -1.88
C LYS A 390 5.42 -9.18 -2.49
N PHE A 391 5.86 -8.67 -3.64
CA PHE A 391 7.10 -9.11 -4.29
C PHE A 391 8.35 -8.66 -3.52
N ILE A 392 8.28 -7.52 -2.82
CA ILE A 392 9.32 -7.13 -1.85
C ILE A 392 9.30 -8.09 -0.67
N GLY A 393 8.10 -8.40 -0.13
CA GLY A 393 7.92 -9.38 0.94
C GLY A 393 8.46 -10.78 0.58
N GLU A 394 8.26 -11.23 -0.66
CA GLU A 394 8.81 -12.49 -1.19
C GLU A 394 10.35 -12.51 -1.15
N LYS A 395 11.02 -11.42 -1.55
CA LYS A 395 12.48 -11.30 -1.45
C LYS A 395 12.99 -11.34 -0.01
N ILE A 396 12.29 -10.68 0.91
CA ILE A 396 12.63 -10.76 2.33
C ILE A 396 12.52 -12.20 2.83
N LYS A 397 11.44 -12.91 2.48
CA LYS A 397 11.22 -14.32 2.85
C LYS A 397 12.30 -15.24 2.28
N GLU A 398 12.66 -15.06 1.01
CA GLU A 398 13.73 -15.79 0.33
C GLU A 398 15.05 -15.63 1.08
N TRP A 399 15.43 -14.41 1.42
CA TRP A 399 16.71 -14.14 2.08
C TRP A 399 16.74 -14.50 3.57
N GLU A 400 15.62 -14.52 4.26
CA GLU A 400 15.55 -15.12 5.60
C GLU A 400 15.86 -16.62 5.61
N GLN A 401 15.54 -17.32 4.50
CA GLN A 401 15.81 -18.76 4.36
C GLN A 401 17.20 -19.04 3.80
N THR A 402 17.66 -18.26 2.82
CA THR A 402 18.90 -18.51 2.09
C THR A 402 20.11 -17.82 2.68
N HIS A 403 19.91 -16.72 3.42
CA HIS A 403 20.95 -15.81 3.91
C HIS A 403 21.87 -15.24 2.82
N GLU A 404 21.42 -15.29 1.55
CA GLU A 404 22.19 -14.80 0.41
C GLU A 404 22.39 -13.30 0.48
N TYR A 405 21.33 -12.57 0.84
CA TYR A 405 21.36 -11.12 1.02
C TYR A 405 20.78 -10.70 2.36
N THR A 406 21.21 -9.52 2.84
CA THR A 406 20.63 -8.87 4.01
C THR A 406 19.74 -7.72 3.55
N PHE A 407 18.44 -7.85 3.78
CA PHE A 407 17.47 -6.81 3.44
C PHE A 407 17.69 -5.57 4.31
N MET A 408 17.96 -4.43 3.66
CA MET A 408 18.14 -3.13 4.32
C MET A 408 16.89 -2.26 4.20
N PHE A 409 16.32 -2.20 2.99
CA PHE A 409 15.19 -1.32 2.68
C PHE A 409 14.46 -1.78 1.42
N GLY A 410 13.14 -1.58 1.40
CA GLY A 410 12.33 -1.79 0.21
C GLY A 410 11.29 -0.68 0.05
N PHE A 411 11.02 -0.23 -1.19
CA PHE A 411 10.08 0.85 -1.40
C PHE A 411 9.44 0.86 -2.80
N GLU A 412 8.31 1.52 -2.88
CA GLU A 412 7.57 1.79 -4.11
C GLU A 412 7.45 3.31 -4.33
N GLU A 413 7.33 3.73 -5.58
CA GLU A 413 7.09 5.12 -5.96
C GLU A 413 5.78 5.68 -5.37
N SER A 414 4.87 4.79 -5.00
CA SER A 414 3.56 5.09 -4.42
C SER A 414 3.60 5.28 -2.89
N TYR A 415 4.69 5.86 -2.36
CA TYR A 415 4.83 6.30 -0.97
C TYR A 415 4.90 5.21 0.09
N GLY A 416 4.97 3.95 -0.31
CA GLY A 416 5.08 2.83 0.61
C GLY A 416 6.51 2.31 0.72
N CYS A 417 6.98 2.06 1.94
CA CYS A 417 8.29 1.47 2.18
C CYS A 417 8.32 0.59 3.43
N LEU A 418 9.40 -0.18 3.57
CA LEU A 418 9.68 -1.02 4.72
C LEU A 418 11.19 -1.04 5.00
N SER A 419 11.57 -0.91 6.26
CA SER A 419 12.89 -1.26 6.78
C SER A 419 12.73 -2.31 7.88
N GLY A 420 13.69 -3.23 7.97
CA GLY A 420 13.58 -4.37 8.87
C GLY A 420 12.71 -5.50 8.33
N THR A 421 12.61 -6.58 9.11
CA THR A 421 11.94 -7.82 8.70
C THR A 421 10.80 -8.22 9.64
N HIS A 422 10.36 -7.31 10.49
CA HIS A 422 9.26 -7.52 11.45
C HIS A 422 7.89 -7.68 10.76
N ALA A 423 7.69 -7.02 9.64
CA ALA A 423 6.51 -7.09 8.78
C ALA A 423 6.87 -7.53 7.35
N ARG A 424 5.85 -7.74 6.50
CA ARG A 424 6.00 -8.12 5.08
C ARG A 424 5.14 -7.25 4.15
N ASP A 425 4.64 -6.16 4.67
CA ASP A 425 3.96 -5.12 3.91
C ASP A 425 4.57 -3.76 4.31
N LYS A 426 4.19 -2.72 3.60
CA LYS A 426 4.64 -1.33 3.83
C LYS A 426 4.36 -0.89 5.26
N ASP A 427 5.27 -0.12 5.83
CA ASP A 427 5.18 0.34 7.21
C ASP A 427 5.45 1.84 7.32
N ALA A 428 4.36 2.63 7.37
CA ALA A 428 4.46 4.07 7.52
C ALA A 428 4.83 4.50 8.96
N VAL A 429 4.70 3.64 9.96
CA VAL A 429 5.16 3.92 11.33
C VAL A 429 6.69 3.94 11.36
N VAL A 430 7.33 2.89 10.81
CA VAL A 430 8.79 2.82 10.66
C VAL A 430 9.30 3.92 9.73
N ALA A 431 8.60 4.18 8.61
CA ALA A 431 8.96 5.26 7.71
C ALA A 431 8.95 6.62 8.41
N SER A 432 7.92 6.90 9.22
CA SER A 432 7.80 8.14 10.01
C SER A 432 8.92 8.28 11.03
N MET A 433 9.26 7.20 11.73
CA MET A 433 10.37 7.14 12.68
C MET A 433 11.70 7.45 12.00
N LEU A 434 12.03 6.73 10.91
CA LEU A 434 13.29 6.88 10.20
C LEU A 434 13.42 8.25 9.51
N PHE A 435 12.29 8.80 8.99
CA PHE A 435 12.32 10.12 8.39
C PHE A 435 12.50 11.23 9.44
N ALA A 436 11.90 11.11 10.61
CA ALA A 436 12.12 12.01 11.73
C ALA A 436 13.58 11.97 12.22
N GLU A 437 14.14 10.78 12.32
CA GLU A 437 15.55 10.57 12.69
C GLU A 437 16.52 11.14 11.64
N LEU A 438 16.24 10.89 10.33
CA LEU A 438 16.97 11.51 9.21
C LEU A 438 16.97 13.04 9.32
N ALA A 439 15.81 13.65 9.59
CA ALA A 439 15.71 15.11 9.72
C ALA A 439 16.56 15.64 10.88
N CYS A 440 16.54 14.96 12.02
CA CYS A 440 17.39 15.30 13.15
C CYS A 440 18.88 15.14 12.82
N PHE A 441 19.24 14.09 12.09
CA PHE A 441 20.61 13.83 11.70
C PHE A 441 21.16 14.90 10.75
N GLU A 442 20.41 15.28 9.71
CA GLU A 442 20.83 16.33 8.78
C GLU A 442 20.98 17.69 9.49
N GLU A 443 20.06 18.04 10.39
CA GLU A 443 20.16 19.28 11.17
C GLU A 443 21.41 19.32 12.06
N ASN A 444 21.80 18.20 12.66
CA ASN A 444 23.04 18.11 13.44
C ASN A 444 24.30 18.25 12.58
N GLU A 445 24.23 17.85 11.31
CA GLU A 445 25.30 18.03 10.34
C GLU A 445 25.31 19.46 9.75
N GLY A 446 24.43 20.36 10.21
CA GLY A 446 24.28 21.73 9.70
C GLY A 446 23.68 21.79 8.29
N SER A 447 22.83 20.82 7.96
CA SER A 447 22.15 20.63 6.68
C SER A 447 20.65 20.43 6.92
N SER A 448 19.87 20.34 5.85
CA SER A 448 18.46 19.97 5.92
C SER A 448 18.19 18.72 5.05
N VAL A 449 17.00 18.11 5.24
CA VAL A 449 16.57 17.02 4.36
C VAL A 449 16.49 17.48 2.90
N TYR A 450 16.07 18.73 2.66
CA TYR A 450 16.05 19.30 1.31
C TYR A 450 17.45 19.46 0.73
N ASP A 451 18.41 19.98 1.54
CA ASP A 451 19.80 20.09 1.10
C ASP A 451 20.41 18.71 0.79
N ARG A 452 20.09 17.68 1.59
CA ARG A 452 20.53 16.31 1.30
C ARG A 452 19.99 15.83 -0.04
N LEU A 453 18.71 16.05 -0.33
CA LEU A 453 18.12 15.72 -1.63
C LEU A 453 18.83 16.45 -2.77
N GLN A 454 19.12 17.74 -2.60
CA GLN A 454 19.84 18.53 -3.61
C GLN A 454 21.27 18.05 -3.81
N LYS A 455 21.96 17.59 -2.74
CA LYS A 455 23.30 16.95 -2.87
C LYS A 455 23.22 15.68 -3.71
N ILE A 456 22.24 14.81 -3.43
CA ILE A 456 22.01 13.57 -4.20
C ILE A 456 21.79 13.90 -5.69
N TYR A 457 20.94 14.85 -5.99
CA TYR A 457 20.69 15.26 -7.38
C TYR A 457 21.93 15.85 -8.08
N LYS A 458 22.71 16.69 -7.38
CA LYS A 458 23.94 17.24 -7.93
C LYS A 458 25.01 16.18 -8.20
N GLU A 459 25.04 15.12 -7.40
CA GLU A 459 26.02 14.04 -7.53
C GLU A 459 25.65 13.04 -8.62
N TYR A 460 24.35 12.66 -8.73
CA TYR A 460 23.91 11.58 -9.61
C TYR A 460 23.08 12.02 -10.82
N GLY A 461 22.68 13.29 -10.89
CA GLY A 461 21.75 13.84 -11.88
C GLY A 461 20.32 13.96 -11.34
N TYR A 462 19.51 14.75 -12.02
CA TYR A 462 18.10 14.99 -11.67
C TYR A 462 17.21 13.94 -12.32
N PHE A 463 16.98 12.86 -11.59
CA PHE A 463 16.00 11.84 -11.97
C PHE A 463 14.60 12.33 -11.65
N LEU A 464 13.73 12.27 -12.64
CA LEU A 464 12.32 12.66 -12.49
C LEU A 464 11.43 11.61 -13.14
N GLU A 465 10.48 11.10 -12.36
CA GLU A 465 9.51 10.12 -12.81
C GLU A 465 8.09 10.65 -12.62
N ARG A 466 7.18 10.28 -13.50
CA ARG A 466 5.75 10.60 -13.38
C ARG A 466 4.89 9.51 -13.99
N ALA A 467 3.81 9.16 -13.27
CA ALA A 467 2.78 8.27 -13.75
C ALA A 467 1.61 9.07 -14.34
N PHE A 468 1.16 8.68 -15.52
CA PHE A 468 -0.01 9.23 -16.18
C PHE A 468 -1.07 8.13 -16.29
N SER A 469 -2.32 8.45 -15.94
CA SER A 469 -3.43 7.50 -15.99
C SER A 469 -4.43 7.94 -17.06
N PHE A 470 -4.74 7.03 -17.99
CA PHE A 470 -5.70 7.24 -19.06
C PHE A 470 -6.89 6.31 -18.83
N GLY A 471 -8.07 6.89 -18.57
CA GLY A 471 -9.30 6.15 -18.34
C GLY A 471 -10.11 6.03 -19.62
N PHE A 472 -10.73 4.87 -19.84
CA PHE A 472 -11.63 4.61 -20.95
C PHE A 472 -13.06 4.50 -20.45
N THR A 473 -14.03 4.92 -21.24
CA THR A 473 -15.45 4.92 -20.89
C THR A 473 -16.27 4.22 -21.97
N GLY A 474 -17.47 3.77 -21.61
CA GLY A 474 -18.38 3.06 -22.49
C GLY A 474 -18.36 1.54 -22.32
N ILE A 475 -19.26 0.86 -23.00
CA ILE A 475 -19.45 -0.60 -22.91
C ILE A 475 -18.20 -1.36 -23.40
N ASP A 476 -17.43 -0.77 -24.30
CA ASP A 476 -16.23 -1.31 -24.94
C ASP A 476 -14.91 -0.77 -24.33
N ALA A 477 -14.98 -0.19 -23.12
CA ALA A 477 -13.83 0.46 -22.49
C ALA A 477 -12.63 -0.48 -22.27
N MET A 478 -12.89 -1.72 -21.83
CA MET A 478 -11.85 -2.74 -21.65
C MET A 478 -11.23 -3.16 -22.99
N ASP A 479 -12.04 -3.30 -24.04
CA ASP A 479 -11.55 -3.69 -25.35
C ASP A 479 -10.68 -2.59 -25.97
N LYS A 480 -11.08 -1.31 -25.80
CA LYS A 480 -10.27 -0.15 -26.21
C LYS A 480 -8.91 -0.13 -25.51
N MET A 481 -8.90 -0.30 -24.19
CA MET A 481 -7.67 -0.36 -23.40
C MET A 481 -6.76 -1.50 -23.87
N ASN A 482 -7.31 -2.71 -24.03
CA ASN A 482 -6.57 -3.89 -24.45
C ASN A 482 -6.03 -3.73 -25.88
N LYS A 483 -6.79 -3.11 -26.78
CA LYS A 483 -6.35 -2.78 -28.14
C LYS A 483 -5.13 -1.86 -28.11
N ILE A 484 -5.21 -0.74 -27.38
CA ILE A 484 -4.09 0.22 -27.26
C ILE A 484 -2.86 -0.48 -26.67
N MET A 485 -3.02 -1.29 -25.62
CA MET A 485 -1.92 -2.04 -25.03
C MET A 485 -1.27 -2.99 -26.06
N ASN A 486 -2.06 -3.65 -26.89
CA ASN A 486 -1.56 -4.52 -27.96
C ASN A 486 -0.90 -3.71 -29.10
N ASP A 487 -1.47 -2.56 -29.45
CA ASP A 487 -0.88 -1.66 -30.46
C ASP A 487 0.50 -1.17 -30.00
N ILE A 488 0.65 -0.81 -28.72
CA ILE A 488 1.95 -0.44 -28.13
C ILE A 488 2.92 -1.63 -28.20
N ARG A 489 2.48 -2.84 -27.82
CA ARG A 489 3.31 -4.06 -27.82
C ARG A 489 3.83 -4.43 -29.19
N THR A 490 3.02 -4.23 -30.23
CA THR A 490 3.36 -4.58 -31.62
C THR A 490 4.02 -3.45 -32.41
N SER A 491 4.06 -2.23 -31.83
CA SER A 491 4.69 -1.08 -32.47
C SER A 491 6.21 -1.14 -32.37
N ASP A 492 6.88 -0.81 -33.45
CA ASP A 492 8.32 -0.58 -33.45
C ASP A 492 8.62 0.83 -32.87
N ILE A 493 8.90 0.88 -31.57
CA ILE A 493 9.30 2.11 -30.87
C ILE A 493 10.82 2.12 -30.77
N SER A 494 11.47 2.80 -31.69
CA SER A 494 12.94 2.92 -31.72
C SER A 494 13.48 4.05 -30.83
N SER A 495 12.65 5.07 -30.53
CA SER A 495 13.01 6.18 -29.64
C SER A 495 11.77 6.80 -28.98
N VAL A 496 11.98 7.52 -27.87
CA VAL A 496 11.02 8.40 -27.21
C VAL A 496 11.73 9.71 -26.92
N GLN A 497 11.19 10.82 -27.40
CA GLN A 497 11.78 12.16 -27.31
C GLN A 497 13.26 12.17 -27.73
N GLY A 498 13.57 11.54 -28.86
CA GLY A 498 14.93 11.44 -29.39
C GLY A 498 15.86 10.49 -28.64
N LYS A 499 15.47 9.96 -27.48
CA LYS A 499 16.25 8.99 -26.70
C LYS A 499 16.03 7.58 -27.27
N LYS A 500 17.10 6.94 -27.73
CA LYS A 500 17.05 5.61 -28.34
C LYS A 500 16.56 4.56 -27.34
N VAL A 501 15.71 3.65 -27.80
CA VAL A 501 15.33 2.45 -27.05
C VAL A 501 16.50 1.46 -27.05
N LEU A 502 17.03 1.15 -25.89
CA LEU A 502 18.11 0.19 -25.68
C LEU A 502 17.60 -1.24 -25.51
N ALA A 503 16.44 -1.39 -24.88
CA ALA A 503 15.78 -2.67 -24.67
C ALA A 503 14.27 -2.52 -24.43
N LEU A 504 13.51 -3.53 -24.84
CA LEU A 504 12.10 -3.74 -24.50
C LEU A 504 11.97 -5.02 -23.68
N SER A 505 11.52 -4.89 -22.45
CA SER A 505 11.13 -6.02 -21.59
C SER A 505 9.62 -6.19 -21.65
N ASP A 506 9.17 -7.26 -22.29
CA ASP A 506 7.76 -7.67 -22.29
C ASP A 506 7.56 -8.78 -21.25
N TYR A 507 7.01 -8.38 -20.09
CA TYR A 507 6.79 -9.31 -18.97
C TYR A 507 5.69 -10.33 -19.26
N LEU A 508 4.80 -10.09 -20.23
CA LEU A 508 3.78 -11.07 -20.62
C LEU A 508 4.41 -12.26 -21.36
N THR A 509 5.32 -11.98 -22.27
CA THR A 509 6.07 -13.01 -22.99
C THR A 509 7.24 -13.57 -22.19
N GLY A 510 7.73 -12.81 -21.21
CA GLY A 510 8.88 -13.17 -20.37
C GLY A 510 10.22 -12.97 -21.08
N VAL A 511 10.30 -12.02 -22.04
CA VAL A 511 11.49 -11.78 -22.85
C VAL A 511 11.85 -10.30 -22.86
N THR A 512 13.13 -10.01 -22.65
CA THR A 512 13.74 -8.71 -22.95
C THR A 512 14.44 -8.80 -24.29
N THR A 513 14.08 -7.92 -25.23
CA THR A 513 14.74 -7.78 -26.53
C THR A 513 15.58 -6.50 -26.53
N LYS A 514 16.91 -6.61 -26.74
CA LYS A 514 17.82 -5.48 -26.84
C LYS A 514 17.82 -4.87 -28.25
N CYS A 515 18.29 -3.65 -28.38
CA CYS A 515 18.36 -2.93 -29.65
C CYS A 515 19.25 -3.62 -30.72
N ASP A 516 20.16 -4.51 -30.32
CA ASP A 516 20.98 -5.34 -31.20
C ASP A 516 20.27 -6.66 -31.62
N GLY A 517 19.03 -6.88 -31.18
CA GLY A 517 18.25 -8.09 -31.42
C GLY A 517 18.49 -9.23 -30.44
N THR A 518 19.41 -9.08 -29.49
CA THR A 518 19.67 -10.08 -28.44
C THR A 518 18.45 -10.24 -27.55
N LYS A 519 18.08 -11.49 -27.25
CA LYS A 519 16.96 -11.83 -26.37
C LYS A 519 17.43 -12.44 -25.08
N GLU A 520 16.91 -11.96 -23.97
CA GLU A 520 17.17 -12.47 -22.61
C GLU A 520 15.86 -12.87 -21.94
N LYS A 521 15.90 -13.95 -21.15
CA LYS A 521 14.73 -14.39 -20.39
C LYS A 521 14.54 -13.51 -19.16
N ILE A 522 13.32 -13.03 -18.94
CA ILE A 522 12.92 -12.34 -17.71
C ILE A 522 12.66 -13.41 -16.63
N THR A 523 13.26 -13.24 -15.47
CA THR A 523 13.10 -14.16 -14.31
C THR A 523 11.91 -13.80 -13.42
N LEU A 524 11.39 -12.57 -13.53
CA LEU A 524 10.20 -12.14 -12.79
C LEU A 524 8.92 -12.83 -13.31
N PRO A 525 7.88 -12.93 -12.48
CA PRO A 525 6.60 -13.52 -12.89
C PRO A 525 6.00 -12.84 -14.13
N LYS A 526 5.16 -13.58 -14.87
CA LYS A 526 4.44 -13.00 -16.02
C LYS A 526 3.47 -11.92 -15.56
N SER A 527 3.47 -10.80 -16.29
CA SER A 527 2.57 -9.67 -16.05
C SER A 527 2.34 -8.91 -17.36
N ASN A 528 1.15 -8.32 -17.53
CA ASN A 528 0.86 -7.52 -18.71
C ASN A 528 1.51 -6.13 -18.62
N VAL A 529 2.84 -6.09 -18.69
CA VAL A 529 3.67 -4.88 -18.53
C VAL A 529 4.70 -4.84 -19.66
N LEU A 530 4.93 -3.65 -20.20
CA LEU A 530 6.00 -3.33 -21.15
C LEU A 530 6.92 -2.29 -20.51
N LEU A 531 8.22 -2.58 -20.45
CA LEU A 531 9.24 -1.65 -19.97
C LEU A 531 10.25 -1.37 -21.07
N TYR A 532 10.27 -0.13 -21.55
CA TYR A 532 11.25 0.37 -22.51
C TYR A 532 12.40 1.03 -21.75
N THR A 533 13.58 0.47 -21.85
CA THR A 533 14.81 1.09 -21.34
C THR A 533 15.35 2.01 -22.43
N LEU A 534 15.55 3.27 -22.09
CA LEU A 534 16.05 4.32 -22.98
C LEU A 534 17.50 4.70 -22.62
N GLU A 535 18.14 5.48 -23.48
CA GLU A 535 19.45 6.10 -23.19
C GLU A 535 19.38 6.99 -21.94
N ASN A 536 20.52 7.25 -21.31
CA ASN A 536 20.70 8.13 -20.15
C ASN A 536 19.86 7.76 -18.93
N ASP A 537 19.74 6.47 -18.63
CA ASP A 537 18.91 5.96 -17.52
C ASP A 537 17.42 6.29 -17.61
N CYS A 538 16.95 6.85 -18.74
CA CYS A 538 15.55 7.12 -18.99
C CYS A 538 14.77 5.81 -19.25
N TRP A 539 13.46 5.84 -19.05
CA TRP A 539 12.62 4.69 -19.33
C TRP A 539 11.15 5.06 -19.48
N MET A 540 10.40 4.18 -20.15
CA MET A 540 8.94 4.23 -20.24
C MET A 540 8.37 2.87 -19.86
N CYS A 541 7.37 2.85 -18.96
CA CYS A 541 6.64 1.63 -18.63
C CYS A 541 5.16 1.80 -18.92
N VAL A 542 4.55 0.80 -19.55
CA VAL A 542 3.13 0.78 -19.88
C VAL A 542 2.48 -0.42 -19.22
N ARG A 543 1.36 -0.18 -18.54
CA ARG A 543 0.69 -1.18 -17.72
C ARG A 543 -0.81 -0.91 -17.66
N PRO A 544 -1.69 -1.87 -18.03
CA PRO A 544 -3.13 -1.75 -17.80
C PRO A 544 -3.44 -1.94 -16.30
N SER A 545 -4.54 -1.35 -15.85
CA SER A 545 -5.15 -1.72 -14.57
C SER A 545 -5.78 -3.11 -14.68
N GLY A 546 -5.66 -3.92 -13.63
CA GLY A 546 -6.29 -5.25 -13.59
C GLY A 546 -7.81 -5.20 -13.35
N THR A 547 -8.31 -4.12 -12.76
CA THR A 547 -9.69 -4.03 -12.25
C THR A 547 -10.53 -2.92 -12.88
N GLU A 548 -9.90 -1.98 -13.58
CA GLU A 548 -10.57 -0.83 -14.20
C GLU A 548 -10.07 -0.62 -15.63
N PRO A 549 -10.88 -0.08 -16.54
CA PRO A 549 -10.44 0.24 -17.88
C PRO A 549 -9.54 1.48 -17.89
N LYS A 550 -8.36 1.33 -17.31
CA LYS A 550 -7.34 2.38 -17.18
C LYS A 550 -5.99 1.86 -17.62
N LEU A 551 -5.28 2.66 -18.42
CA LEU A 551 -3.88 2.43 -18.79
C LEU A 551 -3.00 3.40 -18.02
N LYS A 552 -1.98 2.88 -17.33
CA LYS A 552 -0.94 3.69 -16.68
C LYS A 552 0.31 3.69 -17.53
N ILE A 553 0.84 4.88 -17.77
CA ILE A 553 2.13 5.08 -18.43
C ILE A 553 3.03 5.81 -17.45
N TYR A 554 4.14 5.19 -17.13
CA TYR A 554 5.20 5.78 -16.32
C TYR A 554 6.30 6.25 -17.26
N LEU A 555 6.72 7.48 -17.10
CA LEU A 555 7.84 8.07 -17.84
C LEU A 555 8.90 8.53 -16.85
N ALA A 556 10.14 8.32 -17.21
CA ALA A 556 11.29 8.73 -16.42
C ALA A 556 12.38 9.35 -17.29
N THR A 557 12.94 10.43 -16.79
CA THR A 557 14.08 11.12 -17.40
C THR A 557 15.16 11.40 -16.39
N LYS A 558 16.38 11.65 -16.88
CA LYS A 558 17.54 12.09 -16.12
C LYS A 558 18.19 13.25 -16.85
N GLU A 559 18.34 14.38 -16.16
CA GLU A 559 18.88 15.62 -16.73
C GLU A 559 19.81 16.31 -15.74
N ASP A 560 20.48 17.41 -16.18
CA ASP A 560 21.43 18.18 -15.37
C ASP A 560 20.76 19.19 -14.43
N SER A 561 19.44 19.42 -14.58
CA SER A 561 18.64 20.30 -13.73
C SER A 561 17.20 19.83 -13.64
N PHE A 562 16.50 20.24 -12.57
CA PHE A 562 15.10 19.95 -12.37
C PHE A 562 14.22 20.53 -13.50
N ASP A 563 14.49 21.78 -13.90
CA ASP A 563 13.73 22.45 -14.97
C ASP A 563 13.90 21.75 -16.33
N SER A 564 15.08 21.22 -16.61
CA SER A 564 15.34 20.44 -17.83
C SER A 564 14.59 19.11 -17.78
N ALA A 565 14.63 18.43 -16.63
CA ALA A 565 13.91 17.17 -16.44
C ALA A 565 12.39 17.33 -16.58
N GLU A 566 11.80 18.40 -16.01
CA GLU A 566 10.37 18.70 -16.17
C GLU A 566 9.97 18.94 -17.64
N LYS A 567 10.75 19.71 -18.37
CA LYS A 567 10.50 19.99 -19.80
C LYS A 567 10.61 18.72 -20.64
N ASP A 568 11.63 17.92 -20.41
CA ASP A 568 11.85 16.68 -21.13
C ASP A 568 10.73 15.66 -20.85
N LEU A 569 10.35 15.50 -19.59
CA LEU A 569 9.25 14.61 -19.20
C LEU A 569 7.90 15.02 -19.81
N ALA A 570 7.63 16.32 -19.88
CA ALA A 570 6.43 16.86 -20.53
C ALA A 570 6.44 16.54 -22.03
N ALA A 571 7.57 16.73 -22.70
CA ALA A 571 7.72 16.42 -24.11
C ALA A 571 7.62 14.90 -24.41
N MET A 572 8.21 14.05 -23.57
CA MET A 572 8.02 12.59 -23.64
C MET A 572 6.53 12.20 -23.55
N LYS A 573 5.81 12.80 -22.60
CA LYS A 573 4.36 12.56 -22.44
C LYS A 573 3.60 12.94 -23.71
N ASP A 574 3.83 14.16 -24.23
CA ASP A 574 3.10 14.67 -25.39
C ASP A 574 3.34 13.82 -26.63
N GLU A 575 4.57 13.34 -26.83
CA GLU A 575 4.92 12.41 -27.92
C GLU A 575 4.14 11.08 -27.78
N VAL A 576 4.17 10.47 -26.59
CA VAL A 576 3.51 9.17 -26.33
C VAL A 576 2.00 9.28 -26.46
N VAL A 577 1.38 10.34 -25.89
CA VAL A 577 -0.05 10.60 -26.01
C VAL A 577 -0.46 10.76 -27.47
N LYS A 578 0.28 11.55 -28.24
CA LYS A 578 0.02 11.75 -29.68
C LYS A 578 0.19 10.47 -30.48
N LYS A 579 1.26 9.70 -30.21
CA LYS A 579 1.58 8.46 -30.94
C LYS A 579 0.52 7.38 -30.79
N PHE A 580 -0.06 7.25 -29.58
CA PHE A 580 -1.04 6.19 -29.28
C PHE A 580 -2.47 6.69 -29.12
N ASN A 581 -2.70 7.97 -29.42
CA ASN A 581 -4.03 8.60 -29.34
C ASN A 581 -4.72 8.39 -27.97
N LEU A 582 -3.99 8.74 -26.90
CA LEU A 582 -4.38 8.57 -25.49
C LEU A 582 -5.10 9.81 -24.93
#